data_6a6cace5bc6a481c37b25e23812fc26f
#
_entry.id   6a6cace5bc6a481c37b25e23812fc26f
#
_cell.length_a   1.000
_cell.length_b   1.000
_cell.length_c   1.000
_cell.angle_alpha   90.00
_cell.angle_beta   90.00
_cell.angle_gamma   90.00
#
_symmetry.space_group_name_H-M   'P 1'
#
loop_
_entity.id
_entity.type
_entity.pdbx_description
1 polymer ?
#
loop_
_entity_poly.entity_id
_entity_poly.type
_entity_poly.pdbx_seq_one_letter_code
_entity_poly.pdbx_strand_id
1 'polypeptide(L)'
;MGKQVELNTSKGAIRIELDEAKAPESARNFLAYVEAGHYDGTVFHRVIKGFMVQGGGFDTSMKQKPTQAPIRNEAGNGLKNEHYTLAMARTSDPHSATAQFFINATNNDFLN
;
A
#
# COMPACT_ATOMS: atom_id res chain seq x y z
N MET A 1 -0.64 -13.90 -14.15
CA MET A 1 -0.15 -13.87 -12.76
C MET A 1 0.55 -12.56 -12.50
N GLY A 2 0.28 -11.96 -11.35
CA GLY A 2 0.93 -10.73 -10.95
C GLY A 2 2.33 -10.96 -10.40
N LYS A 3 3.13 -9.91 -10.39
CA LYS A 3 4.44 -9.93 -9.72
C LYS A 3 4.26 -10.03 -8.21
N GLN A 4 5.20 -10.66 -7.56
CA GLN A 4 5.19 -10.82 -6.11
C GLN A 4 6.27 -9.95 -5.47
N VAL A 5 5.95 -9.39 -4.32
CA VAL A 5 6.85 -8.60 -3.49
C VAL A 5 6.85 -9.19 -2.08
N GLU A 6 8.02 -9.26 -1.46
CA GLU A 6 8.13 -9.72 -0.08
C GLU A 6 8.58 -8.56 0.80
N LEU A 7 7.80 -8.28 1.84
CA LEU A 7 8.14 -7.30 2.87
C LEU A 7 8.73 -8.04 4.06
N ASN A 8 10.03 -7.85 4.31
CA ASN A 8 10.72 -8.45 5.44
C ASN A 8 10.61 -7.51 6.64
N THR A 9 9.72 -7.83 7.56
CA THR A 9 9.48 -7.02 8.75
C THR A 9 10.13 -7.64 9.98
N SER A 10 10.21 -6.88 11.07
CA SER A 10 10.72 -7.38 12.35
C SER A 10 9.86 -8.50 12.94
N LYS A 11 8.64 -8.69 12.44
CA LYS A 11 7.70 -9.73 12.87
C LYS A 11 7.51 -10.85 11.86
N GLY A 12 8.28 -10.85 10.78
CA GLY A 12 8.23 -11.89 9.77
C GLY A 12 8.02 -11.33 8.37
N ALA A 13 7.98 -12.22 7.38
CA ALA A 13 7.83 -11.85 5.98
C ALA A 13 6.34 -11.76 5.60
N ILE A 14 6.01 -10.74 4.81
CA ILE A 14 4.68 -10.57 4.23
C ILE A 14 4.84 -10.66 2.71
N ARG A 15 4.13 -11.58 2.07
CA ARG A 15 4.13 -11.71 0.62
C ARG A 15 2.93 -11.01 0.03
N ILE A 16 3.17 -10.24 -1.03
CA ILE A 16 2.16 -9.46 -1.71
C ILE A 16 2.17 -9.85 -3.18
N GLU A 17 1.01 -10.17 -3.73
CA GLU A 17 0.83 -10.37 -5.17
C GLU A 17 0.14 -9.13 -5.74
N LEU A 18 0.72 -8.55 -6.78
CA LEU A 18 0.22 -7.33 -7.40
C LEU A 18 -0.70 -7.68 -8.56
N ASP A 19 -1.88 -7.05 -8.61
CA ASP A 19 -2.84 -7.23 -9.70
C ASP A 19 -2.58 -6.19 -10.79
N GLU A 20 -1.66 -6.52 -11.67
CA GLU A 20 -1.26 -5.62 -12.76
C GLU A 20 -2.33 -5.50 -13.84
N ALA A 21 -3.25 -6.46 -13.94
CA ALA A 21 -4.31 -6.44 -14.92
C ALA A 21 -5.40 -5.42 -14.58
N LYS A 22 -5.82 -5.38 -13.30
CA LYS A 22 -6.89 -4.50 -12.84
C LYS A 22 -6.40 -3.19 -12.22
N ALA A 23 -5.18 -3.16 -11.71
CA ALA A 23 -4.59 -1.98 -11.08
C ALA A 23 -3.18 -1.72 -11.63
N PRO A 24 -3.05 -1.45 -12.95
CA PRO A 24 -1.73 -1.33 -13.59
C PRO A 24 -0.90 -0.16 -13.06
N GLU A 25 -1.50 0.99 -12.82
CA GLU A 25 -0.76 2.16 -12.32
C GLU A 25 -0.37 1.99 -10.86
N SER A 26 -1.26 1.47 -10.03
CA SER A 26 -0.98 1.20 -8.62
C SER A 26 0.12 0.16 -8.47
N ALA A 27 0.07 -0.92 -9.23
CA ALA A 27 1.10 -1.96 -9.21
C ALA A 27 2.45 -1.42 -9.66
N ARG A 28 2.49 -0.67 -10.76
CA ARG A 28 3.72 -0.07 -11.27
C ARG A 28 4.31 0.93 -10.28
N ASN A 29 3.47 1.75 -9.68
CA ASN A 29 3.87 2.73 -8.67
C ASN A 29 4.48 2.05 -7.45
N PHE A 30 3.83 1.01 -6.95
CA PHE A 30 4.33 0.25 -5.81
C PHE A 30 5.70 -0.38 -6.12
N LEU A 31 5.83 -1.02 -7.28
CA LEU A 31 7.09 -1.62 -7.72
C LEU A 31 8.21 -0.59 -7.88
N ALA A 32 7.89 0.61 -8.37
CA ALA A 32 8.88 1.67 -8.51
C ALA A 32 9.45 2.07 -7.15
N TYR A 33 8.63 2.17 -6.11
CA TYR A 33 9.09 2.44 -4.76
C TYR A 33 9.89 1.28 -4.18
N VAL A 34 9.49 0.04 -4.46
CA VAL A 34 10.24 -1.14 -4.04
C VAL A 34 11.65 -1.12 -4.66
N GLU A 35 11.75 -0.89 -5.95
CA GLU A 35 13.03 -0.89 -6.68
C GLU A 35 13.93 0.28 -6.24
N ALA A 36 13.35 1.40 -5.87
CA ALA A 36 14.09 2.56 -5.37
C ALA A 36 14.54 2.41 -3.92
N GLY A 37 14.16 1.33 -3.23
CA GLY A 37 14.48 1.12 -1.82
C GLY A 37 13.70 2.01 -0.88
N HIS A 38 12.61 2.63 -1.32
CA HIS A 38 11.82 3.56 -0.52
C HIS A 38 11.26 2.93 0.76
N TYR A 39 10.79 1.68 0.65
CA TYR A 39 10.16 0.99 1.78
C TYR A 39 11.16 0.45 2.80
N ASP A 40 12.43 0.39 2.45
CA ASP A 40 13.48 -0.03 3.39
C ASP A 40 13.59 0.98 4.52
N GLY A 41 13.52 0.49 5.75
CA GLY A 41 13.57 1.36 6.94
C GLY A 41 12.27 2.09 7.24
N THR A 42 11.17 1.80 6.55
CA THR A 42 9.86 2.35 6.87
C THR A 42 9.15 1.50 7.92
N VAL A 43 8.15 2.07 8.57
CA VAL A 43 7.40 1.41 9.64
C VAL A 43 5.90 1.39 9.33
N PHE A 44 5.19 0.45 9.95
CA PHE A 44 3.74 0.50 10.01
C PHE A 44 3.36 1.49 11.11
N HIS A 45 3.13 2.73 10.72
CA HIS A 45 2.93 3.84 11.66
C HIS A 45 1.50 3.93 12.19
N ARG A 46 0.55 3.20 11.60
CA ARG A 46 -0.85 3.20 12.01
C ARG A 46 -1.39 1.78 11.98
N VAL A 47 -1.74 1.27 13.16
CA VAL A 47 -2.30 -0.08 13.32
C VAL A 47 -3.61 0.06 14.07
N ILE A 48 -4.72 -0.32 13.44
CA ILE A 48 -6.05 -0.28 14.06
C ILE A 48 -6.60 -1.71 14.05
N LYS A 49 -6.71 -2.30 15.25
CA LYS A 49 -7.20 -3.66 15.41
C LYS A 49 -8.59 -3.80 14.79
N GLY A 50 -8.77 -4.87 14.00
CA GLY A 50 -10.04 -5.15 13.34
C GLY A 50 -10.38 -4.23 12.18
N PHE A 51 -9.42 -3.40 11.74
CA PHE A 51 -9.62 -2.49 10.62
C PHE A 51 -8.48 -2.63 9.60
N MET A 52 -7.30 -2.08 9.89
CA MET A 52 -6.21 -2.11 8.91
C MET A 52 -4.85 -1.82 9.56
N VAL A 53 -3.79 -2.09 8.81
CA VAL A 53 -2.41 -1.76 9.14
C VAL A 53 -1.86 -0.90 8.01
N GLN A 54 -1.38 0.31 8.32
CA GLN A 54 -0.92 1.26 7.31
C GLN A 54 0.57 1.57 7.49
N GLY A 55 1.30 1.62 6.39
CA GLY A 55 2.73 1.90 6.41
C GLY A 55 3.26 2.42 5.09
N GLY A 56 4.59 2.45 4.98
CA GLY A 56 5.29 2.82 3.75
C GLY A 56 5.58 4.30 3.58
N GLY A 57 5.24 5.15 4.54
CA GLY A 57 5.44 6.59 4.42
C GLY A 57 6.40 7.21 5.41
N PHE A 58 6.64 6.56 6.54
CA PHE A 58 7.43 7.11 7.64
C PHE A 58 8.60 6.19 7.99
N ASP A 59 9.74 6.79 8.34
CA ASP A 59 10.90 6.04 8.83
C ASP A 59 10.80 5.75 10.34
N THR A 60 11.83 5.12 10.90
CA THR A 60 11.84 4.75 12.33
C THR A 60 11.82 5.96 13.26
N SER A 61 12.15 7.15 12.78
CA SER A 61 12.07 8.40 13.53
C SER A 61 10.73 9.10 13.36
N MET A 62 9.76 8.45 12.69
CA MET A 62 8.43 8.99 12.37
C MET A 62 8.52 10.22 11.46
N LYS A 63 9.55 10.29 10.65
CA LYS A 63 9.73 11.34 9.66
C LYS A 63 9.20 10.84 8.31
N GLN A 64 8.38 11.64 7.65
CA GLN A 64 7.83 11.29 6.35
C GLN A 64 8.92 11.31 5.28
N LYS A 65 9.02 10.21 4.51
CA LYS A 65 9.98 10.11 3.43
C LYS A 65 9.45 10.83 2.19
N PRO A 66 10.34 11.47 1.39
CA PRO A 66 9.93 12.11 0.14
C PRO A 66 9.29 11.11 -0.82
N THR A 67 8.31 11.56 -1.59
CA THR A 67 7.60 10.72 -2.56
C THR A 67 7.65 11.34 -3.95
N GLN A 68 7.31 10.52 -4.94
CA GLN A 68 7.11 10.97 -6.32
C GLN A 68 5.71 11.55 -6.49
N ALA A 69 5.36 11.97 -7.71
CA ALA A 69 4.05 12.52 -8.00
C ALA A 69 2.93 11.52 -7.69
N PRO A 70 1.75 11.98 -7.24
CA PRO A 70 0.60 11.10 -7.00
C PRO A 70 0.13 10.42 -8.29
N ILE A 71 -0.57 9.30 -8.12
CA ILE A 71 -1.13 8.54 -9.23
C ILE A 71 -2.65 8.63 -9.25
N ARG A 72 -3.22 8.28 -10.39
CA ARG A 72 -4.66 8.24 -10.60
C ARG A 72 -5.31 7.16 -9.74
N ASN A 73 -6.50 7.43 -9.23
CA ASN A 73 -7.30 6.47 -8.49
C ASN A 73 -7.82 5.38 -9.45
N GLU A 74 -7.61 4.13 -9.07
CA GLU A 74 -8.07 2.97 -9.84
C GLU A 74 -9.17 2.18 -9.12
N ALA A 75 -9.84 2.78 -8.13
CA ALA A 75 -10.81 2.09 -7.28
C ALA A 75 -12.02 1.53 -8.05
N GLY A 76 -12.33 2.04 -9.25
CA GLY A 76 -13.42 1.55 -10.09
C GLY A 76 -13.12 0.26 -10.84
N ASN A 77 -12.06 -0.46 -10.50
CA ASN A 77 -11.57 -1.62 -11.24
C ASN A 77 -12.22 -2.96 -10.85
N GLY A 78 -13.16 -2.96 -9.90
CA GLY A 78 -13.84 -4.17 -9.43
C GLY A 78 -13.15 -4.87 -8.27
N LEU A 79 -11.96 -4.45 -7.87
CA LEU A 79 -11.29 -4.99 -6.69
C LEU A 79 -11.90 -4.40 -5.42
N LYS A 80 -11.99 -5.23 -4.37
CA LYS A 80 -12.62 -4.83 -3.11
C LYS A 80 -11.60 -4.86 -1.97
N ASN A 81 -11.87 -4.08 -0.93
CA ASN A 81 -11.06 -4.06 0.29
C ASN A 81 -11.46 -5.22 1.20
N GLU A 82 -11.09 -6.44 0.78
CA GLU A 82 -11.34 -7.66 1.52
C GLU A 82 -10.20 -7.93 2.51
N HIS A 83 -10.47 -8.82 3.48
CA HIS A 83 -9.47 -9.25 4.45
C HIS A 83 -8.19 -9.73 3.74
N TYR A 84 -7.03 -9.25 4.18
CA TYR A 84 -5.69 -9.54 3.67
C TYR A 84 -5.36 -8.88 2.32
N THR A 85 -6.22 -8.04 1.77
CA THR A 85 -5.84 -7.27 0.57
C THR A 85 -5.07 -6.01 0.96
N LEU A 86 -4.23 -5.55 0.03
CA LEU A 86 -3.45 -4.33 0.17
C LEU A 86 -4.02 -3.27 -0.75
N ALA A 87 -4.16 -2.06 -0.25
CA ALA A 87 -4.64 -0.91 -1.03
C ALA A 87 -3.76 0.31 -0.78
N MET A 88 -3.77 1.24 -1.73
CA MET A 88 -3.03 2.49 -1.59
C MET A 88 -3.76 3.46 -0.68
N ALA A 89 -3.03 4.02 0.28
CA ALA A 89 -3.56 5.08 1.15
C ALA A 89 -3.54 6.41 0.40
N ARG A 90 -4.54 7.24 0.65
CA ARG A 90 -4.67 8.56 0.03
C ARG A 90 -5.28 9.56 1.01
N THR A 91 -5.23 10.84 0.65
CA THR A 91 -5.96 11.89 1.35
C THR A 91 -7.40 11.93 0.86
N SER A 92 -8.15 12.98 1.21
CA SER A 92 -9.51 13.18 0.70
C SER A 92 -9.56 13.41 -0.81
N ASP A 93 -8.43 13.79 -1.44
CA ASP A 93 -8.31 13.85 -2.90
C ASP A 93 -8.20 12.43 -3.45
N PRO A 94 -9.14 11.96 -4.31
CA PRO A 94 -9.07 10.60 -4.85
C PRO A 94 -7.80 10.28 -5.64
N HIS A 95 -7.13 11.28 -6.18
CA HIS A 95 -5.92 11.12 -7.00
C HIS A 95 -4.66 11.60 -6.27
N SER A 96 -4.54 11.29 -4.98
CA SER A 96 -3.43 11.73 -4.13
C SER A 96 -2.52 10.62 -3.62
N ALA A 97 -2.75 9.37 -4.03
CA ALA A 97 -1.95 8.24 -3.57
C ALA A 97 -0.50 8.35 -4.05
N THR A 98 0.45 8.09 -3.15
CA THR A 98 1.88 8.07 -3.48
C THR A 98 2.50 6.74 -3.02
N ALA A 99 3.16 6.70 -1.87
CA ALA A 99 3.87 5.50 -1.40
C ALA A 99 3.15 4.73 -0.30
N GLN A 100 2.34 5.40 0.52
CA GLN A 100 1.69 4.74 1.66
C GLN A 100 0.64 3.75 1.21
N PHE A 101 0.56 2.63 1.92
CA PHE A 101 -0.41 1.58 1.66
C PHE A 101 -0.99 1.08 2.97
N PHE A 102 -2.09 0.36 2.89
CA PHE A 102 -2.64 -0.34 4.06
C PHE A 102 -3.04 -1.76 3.69
N ILE A 103 -3.01 -2.63 4.69
CA ILE A 103 -3.43 -4.02 4.57
C ILE A 103 -4.71 -4.16 5.36
N ASN A 104 -5.77 -4.66 4.72
CA ASN A 104 -7.07 -4.82 5.35
C ASN A 104 -7.06 -5.99 6.32
N ALA A 105 -7.36 -5.72 7.60
CA ALA A 105 -7.46 -6.73 8.64
C ALA A 105 -8.88 -7.33 8.74
N THR A 106 -9.80 -6.83 7.94
CA THR A 106 -11.19 -7.31 7.81
C THR A 106 -11.71 -6.86 6.45
N ASN A 107 -12.95 -7.22 6.13
CA ASN A 107 -13.61 -6.70 4.92
C ASN A 107 -14.07 -5.26 5.18
N ASN A 108 -13.45 -4.31 4.49
CA ASN A 108 -13.75 -2.88 4.66
C ASN A 108 -14.50 -2.36 3.44
N ASP A 109 -15.74 -2.81 3.26
CA ASP A 109 -16.55 -2.51 2.07
C ASP A 109 -16.78 -1.02 1.86
N PHE A 110 -16.79 -0.24 2.93
CA PHE A 110 -16.97 1.21 2.84
C PHE A 110 -15.80 1.94 2.17
N LEU A 111 -14.68 1.25 1.96
CA LEU A 111 -13.51 1.79 1.26
C LEU A 111 -13.46 1.43 -0.23
N ASN A 112 -14.39 0.62 -0.69
CA ASN A 112 -14.40 0.15 -2.09
C ASN A 112 -14.63 1.26 -3.11
#